data_4c777b838208fb13b1a52ba31daa967a
#
_entry.id   4c777b838208fb13b1a52ba31daa967a
#
_cell.length_a   1.000
_cell.length_b   1.000
_cell.length_c   1.000
_cell.angle_alpha   90.00
_cell.angle_beta   90.00
_cell.angle_gamma   90.00
#
_symmetry.space_group_name_H-M   'P 1'
#
loop_
_entity.id
_entity.type
_entity.pdbx_description
1 polymer ?
#
loop_
_entity_poly.entity_id
_entity_poly.type
_entity_poly.pdbx_seq_one_letter_code
_entity_poly.pdbx_strand_id
1 'polypeptide(L)'
;KLDNYLIVSDKKYLNIANQFILEIVPINILKLLEKINIEFLKLQFNSQSEVKINNYLINLNSREMLINDNKLKLTEKEINIITYLSKSNKPVSIDELQEKVWSYQSDIETHTVETHIYRLRKKILKIFNDDKFIISKKDGYQI
;
A
#
# COMPACT_ATOMS: atom_id res chain seq x y z
N LYS A 1 18.52 8.29 13.38
CA LYS A 1 18.00 7.04 12.80
C LYS A 1 18.30 7.09 11.30
N LEU A 2 19.00 6.10 10.76
CA LEU A 2 19.26 6.01 9.32
C LEU A 2 17.96 5.55 8.66
N ASP A 3 17.34 6.40 7.85
CA ASP A 3 16.06 6.10 7.23
C ASP A 3 16.19 5.19 6.00
N ASN A 4 17.34 5.23 5.32
CA ASN A 4 17.64 4.36 4.18
C ASN A 4 19.04 3.76 4.34
N TYR A 5 19.10 2.46 4.57
CA TYR A 5 20.35 1.70 4.65
C TYR A 5 20.22 0.36 3.93
N LEU A 6 21.33 -0.16 3.43
CA LEU A 6 21.44 -1.49 2.85
C LEU A 6 22.58 -2.22 3.55
N ILE A 7 22.29 -3.39 4.09
CA ILE A 7 23.29 -4.25 4.72
C ILE A 7 23.80 -5.24 3.68
N VAL A 8 25.09 -5.20 3.42
CA VAL A 8 25.75 -6.15 2.52
C VAL A 8 26.37 -7.26 3.37
N SER A 9 26.04 -8.52 3.08
CA SER A 9 26.48 -9.69 3.83
C SER A 9 26.70 -10.89 2.91
N ASP A 10 27.46 -11.88 3.38
CA ASP A 10 27.70 -13.16 2.70
C ASP A 10 26.57 -14.18 2.90
N LYS A 11 25.74 -13.96 3.91
CA LYS A 11 24.62 -14.85 4.26
C LYS A 11 23.41 -14.05 4.74
N LYS A 12 22.24 -14.68 4.67
CA LYS A 12 20.99 -14.08 5.14
C LYS A 12 20.90 -14.15 6.67
N TYR A 13 20.68 -13.02 7.30
CA TYR A 13 20.38 -12.92 8.73
C TYR A 13 18.87 -12.78 8.95
N LEU A 14 18.35 -13.58 9.90
CA LEU A 14 16.95 -13.46 10.33
C LEU A 14 16.75 -12.14 11.07
N ASN A 15 15.58 -11.53 10.92
CA ASN A 15 15.18 -10.27 11.56
C ASN A 15 15.96 -9.02 11.15
N ILE A 16 16.72 -9.06 10.07
CA ILE A 16 17.34 -7.88 9.47
C ILE A 16 16.65 -7.60 8.13
N ALA A 17 16.06 -6.40 8.02
CA ALA A 17 15.53 -5.91 6.77
C ALA A 17 16.65 -5.30 5.89
N ASN A 18 16.36 -5.08 4.61
CA ASN A 18 17.26 -4.38 3.68
C ASN A 18 18.64 -5.03 3.55
N GLN A 19 18.67 -6.35 3.36
CA GLN A 19 19.90 -7.12 3.12
C GLN A 19 20.14 -7.32 1.63
N PHE A 20 21.39 -7.11 1.22
CA PHE A 20 21.94 -7.54 -0.06
C PHE A 20 22.95 -8.66 0.16
N ILE A 21 22.69 -9.85 -0.37
CA ILE A 21 23.52 -11.03 -0.14
C ILE A 21 24.49 -11.19 -1.30
N LEU A 22 25.79 -11.26 -0.97
CA LEU A 22 26.87 -11.57 -1.91
C LEU A 22 27.06 -13.09 -1.98
N GLU A 23 26.42 -13.73 -2.97
CA GLU A 23 26.51 -15.19 -3.14
C GLU A 23 27.83 -15.66 -3.79
N ILE A 24 28.54 -14.77 -4.48
CA ILE A 24 29.72 -15.07 -5.28
C ILE A 24 30.86 -14.12 -4.91
N VAL A 25 31.95 -14.65 -4.43
CA VAL A 25 33.20 -13.92 -4.13
C VAL A 25 34.37 -14.66 -4.81
N PRO A 26 35.30 -13.99 -5.52
CA PRO A 26 35.40 -12.55 -5.74
C PRO A 26 34.38 -12.01 -6.77
N ILE A 27 33.91 -10.78 -6.58
CA ILE A 27 33.04 -10.07 -7.51
C ILE A 27 33.73 -8.87 -8.12
N ASN A 28 33.50 -8.62 -9.40
CA ASN A 28 34.00 -7.41 -10.06
C ASN A 28 33.35 -6.17 -9.42
N ILE A 29 34.19 -5.16 -9.11
CA ILE A 29 33.75 -3.94 -8.41
C ILE A 29 32.63 -3.19 -9.16
N LEU A 30 32.67 -3.13 -10.48
CA LEU A 30 31.64 -2.46 -11.27
C LEU A 30 30.30 -3.19 -11.16
N LYS A 31 30.31 -4.52 -11.22
CA LYS A 31 29.10 -5.34 -11.01
C LYS A 31 28.57 -5.24 -9.59
N LEU A 32 29.43 -5.10 -8.60
CA LEU A 32 29.02 -4.89 -7.21
C LEU A 32 28.30 -3.54 -7.05
N LEU A 33 28.91 -2.47 -7.58
CA LEU A 33 28.31 -1.13 -7.54
C LEU A 33 26.96 -1.08 -8.27
N GLU A 34 26.86 -1.70 -9.44
CA GLU A 34 25.60 -1.79 -10.17
C GLU A 34 24.51 -2.49 -9.35
N LYS A 35 24.82 -3.63 -8.75
CA LYS A 35 23.88 -4.38 -7.91
C LYS A 35 23.44 -3.59 -6.67
N ILE A 36 24.38 -2.94 -5.97
CA ILE A 36 24.10 -2.08 -4.82
C ILE A 36 23.20 -0.93 -5.23
N ASN A 37 23.46 -0.27 -6.34
CA ASN A 37 22.64 0.83 -6.84
C ASN A 37 21.22 0.37 -7.17
N ILE A 38 21.07 -0.78 -7.81
CA ILE A 38 19.75 -1.36 -8.13
C ILE A 38 18.97 -1.62 -6.83
N GLU A 39 19.58 -2.24 -5.82
CA GLU A 39 18.90 -2.52 -4.56
C GLU A 39 18.56 -1.23 -3.80
N PHE A 40 19.43 -0.23 -3.83
CA PHE A 40 19.16 1.06 -3.22
C PHE A 40 18.02 1.81 -3.90
N LEU A 41 17.95 1.77 -5.23
CA LEU A 41 16.83 2.34 -6.00
C LEU A 41 15.50 1.62 -5.68
N LYS A 42 15.52 0.30 -5.53
CA LYS A 42 14.33 -0.46 -5.10
C LYS A 42 13.85 -0.03 -3.71
N LEU A 43 14.77 0.16 -2.75
CA LEU A 43 14.44 0.63 -1.41
C LEU A 43 13.83 2.04 -1.45
N GLN A 44 14.42 2.97 -2.20
CA GLN A 44 13.87 4.32 -2.37
C GLN A 44 12.47 4.28 -3.01
N PHE A 45 12.30 3.50 -4.07
CA PHE A 45 11.03 3.37 -4.76
C PHE A 45 9.94 2.82 -3.84
N ASN A 46 10.26 1.82 -3.01
CA ASN A 46 9.32 1.24 -2.06
C ASN A 46 8.96 2.23 -0.93
N SER A 47 9.95 2.94 -0.38
CA SER A 47 9.71 3.90 0.70
C SER A 47 8.89 5.11 0.25
N GLN A 48 9.06 5.57 -0.99
CA GLN A 48 8.27 6.67 -1.56
C GLN A 48 6.81 6.29 -1.86
N SER A 49 6.53 5.01 -1.96
CA SER A 49 5.18 4.51 -2.24
C SER A 49 4.37 4.15 -0.99
N GLU A 50 4.94 4.34 0.18
CA GLU A 50 4.29 4.03 1.45
C GLU A 50 3.51 5.23 1.98
N VAL A 51 2.23 5.03 2.22
CA VAL A 51 1.33 6.03 2.81
C VAL A 51 0.80 5.49 4.13
N LYS A 52 0.97 6.27 5.19
CA LYS A 52 0.38 5.93 6.49
C LYS A 52 -1.02 6.53 6.59
N ILE A 53 -2.00 5.68 6.82
CA ILE A 53 -3.41 6.05 7.02
C ILE A 53 -3.87 5.44 8.35
N ASN A 54 -4.18 6.28 9.32
CA ASN A 54 -4.44 5.86 10.70
C ASN A 54 -3.29 4.99 11.24
N ASN A 55 -3.56 3.75 11.61
CA ASN A 55 -2.57 2.79 12.11
C ASN A 55 -2.01 1.86 11.01
N TYR A 56 -2.45 2.03 9.77
CA TYR A 56 -2.08 1.17 8.66
C TYR A 56 -0.99 1.80 7.80
N LEU A 57 -0.06 0.97 7.34
CA LEU A 57 0.90 1.31 6.30
C LEU A 57 0.40 0.72 4.98
N ILE A 58 0.21 1.56 3.98
CA ILE A 58 -0.25 1.14 2.67
C ILE A 58 0.86 1.35 1.66
N ASN A 59 1.33 0.27 1.06
CA ASN A 59 2.27 0.31 -0.04
C ASN A 59 1.51 0.34 -1.37
N LEU A 60 1.59 1.47 -2.06
CA LEU A 60 0.86 1.70 -3.31
C LEU A 60 1.38 0.84 -4.47
N ASN A 61 2.68 0.51 -4.47
CA ASN A 61 3.31 -0.29 -5.52
C ASN A 61 3.00 -1.78 -5.38
N SER A 62 3.20 -2.34 -4.18
CA SER A 62 2.88 -3.74 -3.91
C SER A 62 1.37 -3.97 -3.73
N ARG A 63 0.60 -2.88 -3.58
CA ARG A 63 -0.85 -2.90 -3.29
C ARG A 63 -1.17 -3.67 -2.03
N GLU A 64 -0.44 -3.38 -0.97
CA GLU A 64 -0.57 -4.06 0.31
C GLU A 64 -0.84 -3.08 1.44
N MET A 65 -1.75 -3.46 2.32
CA MET A 65 -2.09 -2.77 3.55
C MET A 65 -1.60 -3.61 4.72
N LEU A 66 -0.83 -3.01 5.62
CA LEU A 66 -0.13 -3.69 6.71
C LEU A 66 -0.46 -3.03 8.05
N ILE A 67 -0.59 -3.86 9.06
CA ILE A 67 -0.55 -3.47 10.47
C ILE A 67 0.07 -4.62 11.27
N ASN A 68 1.11 -4.33 12.05
CA ASN A 68 1.92 -5.34 12.73
C ASN A 68 2.39 -6.41 11.71
N ASP A 69 2.11 -7.69 11.98
CA ASP A 69 2.46 -8.82 11.11
C ASP A 69 1.35 -9.19 10.12
N ASN A 70 0.19 -8.53 10.20
CA ASN A 70 -0.93 -8.80 9.32
C ASN A 70 -0.84 -8.02 8.02
N LYS A 71 -1.15 -8.69 6.92
CA LYS A 71 -1.03 -8.18 5.57
C LYS A 71 -2.27 -8.48 4.74
N LEU A 72 -2.78 -7.45 4.07
CA LEU A 72 -3.92 -7.54 3.17
C LEU A 72 -3.54 -7.04 1.78
N LYS A 73 -3.72 -7.89 0.77
CA LYS A 73 -3.56 -7.48 -0.63
C LYS A 73 -4.80 -6.79 -1.15
N LEU A 74 -4.59 -5.61 -1.75
CA LEU A 74 -5.64 -4.76 -2.29
C LEU A 74 -5.63 -4.77 -3.82
N THR A 75 -6.78 -4.53 -4.42
CA THR A 75 -6.89 -4.21 -5.84
C THR A 75 -6.57 -2.72 -6.06
N GLU A 76 -6.33 -2.34 -7.30
CA GLU A 76 -6.10 -0.94 -7.67
C GLU A 76 -7.27 -0.03 -7.28
N LYS A 77 -8.50 -0.47 -7.54
CA LYS A 77 -9.70 0.29 -7.16
C LYS A 77 -9.84 0.45 -5.66
N GLU A 78 -9.52 -0.59 -4.88
CA GLU A 78 -9.54 -0.53 -3.42
C GLU A 78 -8.52 0.47 -2.88
N ILE A 79 -7.31 0.52 -3.46
CA ILE A 79 -6.29 1.53 -3.12
C ILE A 79 -6.78 2.94 -3.47
N ASN A 80 -7.34 3.13 -4.65
CA ASN A 80 -7.84 4.43 -5.08
C ASN A 80 -8.95 4.93 -4.16
N ILE A 81 -9.88 4.05 -3.75
CA ILE A 81 -10.92 4.37 -2.76
C ILE A 81 -10.29 4.83 -1.44
N ILE A 82 -9.39 4.01 -0.88
CA ILE A 82 -8.75 4.30 0.42
C ILE A 82 -7.97 5.62 0.34
N THR A 83 -7.17 5.80 -0.71
CA THR A 83 -6.35 7.01 -0.90
C THR A 83 -7.22 8.26 -1.08
N TYR A 84 -8.33 8.14 -1.79
CA TYR A 84 -9.24 9.26 -1.99
C TYR A 84 -9.95 9.63 -0.67
N LEU A 85 -10.53 8.65 0.02
CA LEU A 85 -11.20 8.86 1.30
C LEU A 85 -10.25 9.42 2.37
N SER A 86 -9.00 8.97 2.42
CA SER A 86 -8.02 9.43 3.41
C SER A 86 -7.57 10.89 3.22
N LYS A 87 -7.71 11.43 2.01
CA LYS A 87 -7.40 12.83 1.71
C LYS A 87 -8.57 13.77 1.98
N SER A 88 -9.76 13.23 2.15
CA SER A 88 -10.95 14.03 2.39
C SER A 88 -11.18 14.24 3.89
N ASN A 89 -11.40 15.48 4.27
CA ASN A 89 -11.79 15.84 5.64
C ASN A 89 -13.30 15.73 5.89
N LYS A 90 -14.07 15.37 4.86
CA LYS A 90 -15.54 15.26 4.88
C LYS A 90 -15.95 13.90 4.35
N PRO A 91 -17.15 13.41 4.70
CA PRO A 91 -17.72 12.24 4.04
C PRO A 91 -17.79 12.47 2.52
N VAL A 92 -17.38 11.46 1.77
CA VAL A 92 -17.37 11.49 0.30
C VAL A 92 -18.58 10.74 -0.20
N SER A 93 -19.37 11.38 -1.07
CA SER A 93 -20.58 10.78 -1.63
C SER A 93 -20.25 9.63 -2.61
N ILE A 94 -21.26 8.82 -2.90
CA ILE A 94 -21.12 7.70 -3.87
C ILE A 94 -20.83 8.28 -5.27
N ASP A 95 -21.52 9.33 -5.66
CA ASP A 95 -21.35 9.98 -6.97
C ASP A 95 -19.92 10.56 -7.13
N GLU A 96 -19.41 11.19 -6.08
CA GLU A 96 -18.05 11.71 -6.05
C GLU A 96 -17.00 10.58 -6.13
N LEU A 97 -17.20 9.49 -5.41
CA LEU A 97 -16.33 8.30 -5.51
C LEU A 97 -16.39 7.69 -6.91
N GLN A 98 -17.57 7.62 -7.52
CA GLN A 98 -17.74 7.14 -8.88
C GLN A 98 -16.95 7.99 -9.86
N GLU A 99 -17.10 9.29 -9.80
CA GLU A 99 -16.38 10.23 -10.67
C GLU A 99 -14.86 10.13 -10.50
N LYS A 100 -14.38 10.18 -9.26
CA LYS A 100 -12.93 10.31 -8.97
C LYS A 100 -12.16 9.00 -9.03
N VAL A 101 -12.80 7.86 -8.74
CA VAL A 101 -12.14 6.55 -8.72
C VAL A 101 -12.35 5.76 -10.01
N TRP A 102 -13.50 5.93 -10.67
CA TRP A 102 -13.83 5.20 -11.92
C TRP A 102 -13.68 6.02 -13.20
N SER A 103 -13.33 7.33 -13.09
CA SER A 103 -13.03 8.22 -14.23
C SER A 103 -14.11 8.16 -15.33
N TYR A 104 -15.23 8.79 -15.12
CA TYR A 104 -16.28 9.07 -16.13
C TYR A 104 -16.69 7.88 -17.05
N GLN A 105 -16.67 6.68 -16.58
CA GLN A 105 -17.42 5.63 -17.26
C GLN A 105 -18.88 5.78 -16.85
N SER A 106 -19.63 6.51 -17.71
CA SER A 106 -21.04 6.87 -17.50
C SER A 106 -22.01 5.70 -17.31
N ASP A 107 -21.54 4.49 -17.59
CA ASP A 107 -22.35 3.27 -17.55
C ASP A 107 -22.17 2.44 -16.27
N ILE A 108 -21.42 2.96 -15.29
CA ILE A 108 -21.25 2.27 -14.00
C ILE A 108 -22.41 2.68 -13.09
N GLU A 109 -23.28 1.73 -12.78
CA GLU A 109 -24.33 1.91 -11.79
C GLU A 109 -23.75 2.21 -10.41
N THR A 110 -24.38 3.10 -9.64
CA THR A 110 -24.00 3.48 -8.26
C THR A 110 -23.83 2.27 -7.35
N HIS A 111 -24.58 1.20 -7.57
CA HIS A 111 -24.44 -0.08 -6.88
C HIS A 111 -23.06 -0.73 -7.01
N THR A 112 -22.29 -0.37 -8.05
CA THR A 112 -20.92 -0.87 -8.21
C THR A 112 -20.01 -0.31 -7.13
N VAL A 113 -20.10 0.98 -6.83
CA VAL A 113 -19.30 1.65 -5.78
C VAL A 113 -19.60 1.05 -4.41
N GLU A 114 -20.89 0.92 -4.07
CA GLU A 114 -21.34 0.33 -2.80
C GLU A 114 -20.84 -1.10 -2.64
N THR A 115 -20.92 -1.90 -3.69
CA THR A 115 -20.45 -3.28 -3.70
C THR A 115 -18.93 -3.36 -3.46
N HIS A 116 -18.14 -2.45 -4.08
CA HIS A 116 -16.71 -2.39 -3.87
C HIS A 116 -16.36 -2.01 -2.43
N ILE A 117 -17.03 -1.01 -1.86
CA ILE A 117 -16.82 -0.60 -0.47
C ILE A 117 -17.23 -1.72 0.50
N TYR A 118 -18.36 -2.38 0.26
CA TYR A 118 -18.79 -3.51 1.09
C TYR A 118 -17.76 -4.65 1.10
N ARG A 119 -17.26 -5.03 -0.09
CA ARG A 119 -16.23 -6.08 -0.22
C ARG A 119 -14.92 -5.68 0.46
N LEU A 120 -14.52 -4.41 0.30
CA LEU A 120 -13.31 -3.88 0.95
C LEU A 120 -13.45 -3.91 2.47
N ARG A 121 -14.56 -3.43 3.02
CA ARG A 121 -14.84 -3.50 4.47
C ARG A 121 -14.82 -4.94 4.99
N LYS A 122 -15.42 -5.89 4.25
CA LYS A 122 -15.35 -7.32 4.61
C LYS A 122 -13.92 -7.87 4.64
N LYS A 123 -13.09 -7.50 3.68
CA LYS A 123 -11.68 -7.90 3.65
C LYS A 123 -10.93 -7.37 4.87
N ILE A 124 -11.10 -6.07 5.17
CA ILE A 124 -10.45 -5.40 6.31
C ILE A 124 -10.89 -6.04 7.62
N LEU A 125 -12.19 -6.23 7.80
CA LEU A 125 -12.72 -6.91 8.99
C LEU A 125 -12.14 -8.32 9.15
N LYS A 126 -12.07 -9.09 8.07
CA LYS A 126 -11.57 -10.48 8.11
C LYS A 126 -10.10 -10.58 8.53
N ILE A 127 -9.26 -9.66 8.07
CA ILE A 127 -7.79 -9.74 8.27
C ILE A 127 -7.34 -8.97 9.51
N PHE A 128 -7.94 -7.80 9.75
CA PHE A 128 -7.50 -6.88 10.80
C PHE A 128 -8.49 -6.77 11.96
N ASN A 129 -9.65 -7.41 11.85
CA ASN A 129 -10.76 -7.31 12.81
C ASN A 129 -11.19 -5.85 13.06
N ASP A 130 -11.15 -5.02 12.02
CA ASP A 130 -11.50 -3.60 12.05
C ASP A 130 -12.72 -3.33 11.16
N ASP A 131 -13.84 -3.00 11.79
CA ASP A 131 -15.09 -2.63 11.12
C ASP A 131 -15.27 -1.11 10.98
N LYS A 132 -14.35 -0.32 11.57
CA LYS A 132 -14.43 1.14 11.65
C LYS A 132 -13.46 1.86 10.72
N PHE A 133 -12.63 1.15 9.99
CA PHE A 133 -11.68 1.77 9.06
C PHE A 133 -12.38 2.62 7.99
N ILE A 134 -13.49 2.13 7.42
CA ILE A 134 -14.37 2.92 6.54
C ILE A 134 -15.74 3.03 7.20
N ILE A 135 -16.14 4.24 7.54
CA ILE A 135 -17.38 4.54 8.23
C ILE A 135 -18.41 5.05 7.21
N SER A 136 -19.63 4.51 7.28
CA SER A 136 -20.78 5.07 6.55
C SER A 136 -21.36 6.24 7.33
N LYS A 137 -21.52 7.37 6.67
CA LYS A 137 -22.21 8.58 7.17
C LYS A 137 -23.47 8.82 6.33
N LYS A 138 -24.31 9.76 6.78
CA LYS A 138 -25.52 10.13 6.06
C LYS A 138 -25.21 10.58 4.61
N ASP A 139 -24.08 11.29 4.43
CA ASP A 139 -23.71 11.93 3.17
C ASP A 139 -22.62 11.15 2.41
N GLY A 140 -22.28 9.93 2.82
CA GLY A 140 -21.27 9.11 2.13
C GLY A 140 -20.37 8.28 3.05
N TYR A 141 -19.11 8.11 2.65
CA TYR A 141 -18.10 7.31 3.32
C TYR A 141 -16.92 8.15 3.77
N GLN A 142 -16.29 7.76 4.89
CA GLN A 142 -15.14 8.45 5.47
C GLN A 142 -14.18 7.44 6.12
N ILE A 143 -12.87 7.75 6.10
CA ILE A 143 -11.82 7.09 6.89
C ILE A 143 -11.38 7.99 8.03
#